data_f10ef3fd8f85d6920901f4710af3f84d
#
_entry.id   f10ef3fd8f85d6920901f4710af3f84d
#
_cell.length_a   1.000
_cell.length_b   1.000
_cell.length_c   1.000
_cell.angle_alpha   90.00
_cell.angle_beta   90.00
_cell.angle_gamma   90.00
#
_symmetry.space_group_name_H-M   'P 1'
#
loop_
_entity.id
_entity.type
_entity.pdbx_description
1 polymer ?
#
loop_
_entity_poly.entity_id
_entity_poly.type
_entity_poly.pdbx_seq_one_letter_code
_entity_poly.pdbx_strand_id
1 'polypeptide(L)'
;MLLTGDHVLPRITPHIGLPPGSEGDPLGDYQASLRTLARYHPAEVLPAHEYRFADLGARIEALLSHHRTRLAEIEHAVAADPGLSTWAVSEALTWSRGWEQTRGGARQSAVSETWAHLVHLQGRQRVINDGRDRDSWTPGPRCSAAD
;
A
#
# COMPACT_ATOMS: atom_id res chain seq x y z
N MET A 1 9.87 22.62 13.52
CA MET A 1 10.47 22.02 12.31
C MET A 1 10.62 20.54 12.52
N LEU A 2 10.24 19.72 11.54
CA LEU A 2 10.34 18.26 11.57
C LEU A 2 11.00 17.74 10.29
N LEU A 3 12.04 16.93 10.44
CA LEU A 3 12.72 16.22 9.34
C LEU A 3 11.99 14.88 9.14
N THR A 4 11.45 14.65 7.95
CA THR A 4 10.69 13.43 7.66
C THR A 4 11.40 12.45 6.72
N GLY A 5 12.54 12.84 6.13
CA GLY A 5 13.21 12.01 5.15
C GLY A 5 12.27 11.65 4.01
N ASP A 6 12.30 10.39 3.56
CA ASP A 6 11.37 9.85 2.57
C ASP A 6 10.08 9.29 3.18
N HIS A 7 9.94 9.35 4.51
CA HIS A 7 8.78 8.78 5.20
C HIS A 7 7.48 9.56 4.92
N VAL A 8 7.56 10.89 4.85
CA VAL A 8 6.43 11.76 4.47
C VAL A 8 6.91 12.78 3.45
N LEU A 9 6.51 12.58 2.20
CA LEU A 9 6.81 13.45 1.08
C LEU A 9 5.58 14.31 0.72
N PRO A 10 5.75 15.54 0.19
CA PRO A 10 4.61 16.47 0.03
C PRO A 10 3.57 16.05 -1.00
N ARG A 11 3.96 15.35 -2.07
CA ARG A 11 3.04 14.93 -3.14
C ARG A 11 3.06 13.44 -3.43
N ILE A 12 4.26 12.88 -3.65
CA ILE A 12 4.39 11.47 -3.98
C ILE A 12 4.20 10.58 -2.75
N THR A 13 3.70 9.38 -2.97
CA THR A 13 3.60 8.35 -1.93
C THR A 13 4.91 7.59 -1.88
N PRO A 14 5.55 7.42 -0.71
CA PRO A 14 6.69 6.55 -0.56
C PRO A 14 6.36 5.12 -1.00
N HIS A 15 7.32 4.47 -1.64
CA HIS A 15 7.18 3.08 -2.03
C HIS A 15 7.26 2.17 -0.80
N ILE A 16 6.17 1.48 -0.50
CA ILE A 16 6.09 0.49 0.59
C ILE A 16 5.99 -0.89 -0.07
N GLY A 17 7.14 -1.46 -0.36
CA GLY A 17 7.25 -2.75 -1.03
C GLY A 17 7.74 -3.86 -0.10
N LEU A 18 7.37 -5.08 -0.46
CA LEU A 18 7.86 -6.32 0.12
C LEU A 18 8.11 -7.30 -1.03
N PRO A 19 9.32 -7.87 -1.19
CA PRO A 19 9.54 -8.86 -2.24
C PRO A 19 8.55 -10.03 -2.12
N PRO A 20 7.94 -10.51 -3.21
CA PRO A 20 7.04 -11.65 -3.17
C PRO A 20 7.66 -12.86 -2.47
N GLY A 21 6.90 -13.49 -1.58
CA GLY A 21 7.36 -14.60 -0.75
C GLY A 21 8.10 -14.21 0.53
N SER A 22 8.34 -12.91 0.78
CA SER A 22 8.90 -12.42 2.04
C SER A 22 7.82 -12.28 3.11
N GLU A 23 8.25 -12.36 4.37
CA GLU A 23 7.41 -12.19 5.56
C GLU A 23 7.49 -10.75 6.11
N GLY A 24 6.51 -10.38 6.92
CA GLY A 24 6.42 -9.07 7.57
C GLY A 24 5.20 -8.26 7.10
N ASP A 25 4.90 -7.16 7.79
CA ASP A 25 3.80 -6.23 7.42
C ASP A 25 4.34 -4.79 7.34
N PRO A 26 5.17 -4.48 6.32
CA PRO A 26 5.76 -3.15 6.18
C PRO A 26 4.70 -2.06 5.98
N LEU A 27 3.55 -2.38 5.41
CA LEU A 27 2.45 -1.43 5.26
C LEU A 27 1.81 -1.13 6.62
N GLY A 28 1.60 -2.14 7.46
CA GLY A 28 1.10 -1.95 8.82
C GLY A 28 2.04 -1.10 9.67
N ASP A 29 3.34 -1.38 9.60
CA ASP A 29 4.39 -0.62 10.28
C ASP A 29 4.43 0.83 9.81
N TYR A 30 4.37 1.06 8.50
CA TYR A 30 4.32 2.40 7.90
C TYR A 30 3.09 3.18 8.38
N GLN A 31 1.91 2.58 8.33
CA GLN A 31 0.67 3.21 8.81
C GLN A 31 0.71 3.52 10.31
N ALA A 32 1.27 2.64 11.13
CA ALA A 32 1.44 2.86 12.57
C ALA A 32 2.39 4.04 12.83
N SER A 33 3.48 4.12 12.07
CA SER A 33 4.42 5.23 12.14
C SER A 33 3.78 6.56 11.72
N LEU A 34 2.99 6.59 10.64
CA LEU A 34 2.24 7.79 10.24
C LEU A 34 1.28 8.27 11.34
N ARG A 35 0.55 7.35 11.99
CA ARG A 35 -0.34 7.70 13.11
C ARG A 35 0.42 8.25 14.32
N THR A 36 1.64 7.78 14.55
CA THR A 36 2.52 8.32 15.58
C THR A 36 2.94 9.74 15.24
N LEU A 37 3.35 9.99 13.99
CA LEU A 37 3.72 11.31 13.50
C LEU A 37 2.58 12.32 13.52
N ALA A 38 1.33 11.89 13.34
CA ALA A 38 0.15 12.75 13.36
C ALA A 38 -0.06 13.50 14.71
N ARG A 39 0.64 13.08 15.76
CA ARG A 39 0.62 13.75 17.08
C ARG A 39 1.47 15.03 17.13
N TYR A 40 2.34 15.23 16.12
CA TYR A 40 3.21 16.40 16.06
C TYR A 40 2.58 17.47 15.16
N HIS A 41 2.74 18.72 15.57
CA HIS A 41 2.23 19.89 14.84
C HIS A 41 3.38 20.85 14.51
N PRO A 42 4.33 20.45 13.65
CA PRO A 42 5.46 21.31 13.30
C PRO A 42 4.99 22.49 12.45
N ALA A 43 5.60 23.66 12.66
CA ALA A 43 5.37 24.81 11.78
C ALA A 43 5.90 24.57 10.36
N GLU A 44 6.88 23.68 10.19
CA GLU A 44 7.49 23.36 8.92
C GLU A 44 7.95 21.89 8.88
N VAL A 45 7.69 21.20 7.78
CA VAL A 45 8.13 19.83 7.48
C VAL A 45 9.19 19.86 6.39
N LEU A 46 10.31 19.17 6.63
CA LEU A 46 11.44 19.07 5.72
C LEU A 46 11.61 17.62 5.26
N PRO A 47 11.08 17.27 4.08
CA PRO A 47 11.32 15.97 3.46
C PRO A 47 12.71 15.88 2.82
N ALA A 48 13.15 14.66 2.47
CA ALA A 48 14.39 14.46 1.73
C ALA A 48 14.26 14.83 0.24
N HIS A 49 13.05 14.78 -0.30
CA HIS A 49 12.77 15.09 -1.71
C HIS A 49 11.61 16.06 -1.84
N GLU A 50 11.52 16.72 -2.98
CA GLU A 50 10.53 17.73 -3.39
C GLU A 50 10.72 19.07 -2.62
N TYR A 51 9.73 19.53 -1.87
CA TYR A 51 9.73 20.84 -1.23
C TYR A 51 9.22 20.78 0.21
N ARG A 52 9.55 21.80 0.99
CA ARG A 52 9.05 21.98 2.36
C ARG A 52 7.56 22.28 2.34
N PHE A 53 6.87 21.85 3.38
CA PHE A 53 5.43 22.09 3.55
C PHE A 53 5.07 22.26 5.03
N ALA A 54 3.85 22.74 5.31
CA ALA A 54 3.43 23.06 6.67
C ALA A 54 2.44 22.07 7.25
N ASP A 55 1.46 21.59 6.49
CA ASP A 55 0.36 20.77 7.01
C ASP A 55 0.70 19.28 7.02
N LEU A 56 1.43 18.85 8.06
CA LEU A 56 1.77 17.44 8.29
C LEU A 56 0.51 16.57 8.46
N GLY A 57 -0.49 17.07 9.19
CA GLY A 57 -1.71 16.30 9.49
C GLY A 57 -2.51 15.98 8.26
N ALA A 58 -2.80 16.98 7.42
CA ALA A 58 -3.50 16.77 6.17
C ALA A 58 -2.73 15.84 5.22
N ARG A 59 -1.40 15.95 5.18
CA ARG A 59 -0.58 15.07 4.35
C ARG A 59 -0.60 13.63 4.83
N ILE A 60 -0.52 13.37 6.13
CA ILE A 60 -0.63 12.03 6.72
C ILE A 60 -2.00 11.42 6.40
N GLU A 61 -3.07 12.18 6.54
CA GLU A 61 -4.41 11.68 6.22
C GLU A 61 -4.54 11.33 4.72
N ALA A 62 -3.97 12.13 3.83
CA ALA A 62 -3.93 11.83 2.40
C ALA A 62 -3.17 10.52 2.11
N LEU A 63 -2.04 10.26 2.77
CA LEU A 63 -1.27 9.02 2.65
C LEU A 63 -2.06 7.81 3.17
N LEU A 64 -2.67 7.93 4.36
CA LEU A 64 -3.50 6.87 4.92
C LEU A 64 -4.73 6.58 4.03
N SER A 65 -5.35 7.62 3.47
CA SER A 65 -6.47 7.48 2.54
C SER A 65 -6.07 6.80 1.24
N HIS A 66 -4.90 7.14 0.69
CA HIS A 66 -4.34 6.46 -0.48
C HIS A 66 -4.22 4.95 -0.26
N HIS A 67 -3.65 4.52 0.87
CA HIS A 67 -3.51 3.10 1.16
C HIS A 67 -4.86 2.42 1.44
N ARG A 68 -5.84 3.10 2.06
CA ARG A 68 -7.21 2.55 2.20
C ARG A 68 -7.84 2.28 0.84
N THR A 69 -7.73 3.22 -0.09
CA THR A 69 -8.25 3.06 -1.45
C THR A 69 -7.56 1.88 -2.16
N ARG A 70 -6.24 1.78 -2.06
CA ARG A 70 -5.46 0.69 -2.66
C ARG A 70 -5.87 -0.67 -2.09
N LEU A 71 -6.03 -0.78 -0.76
CA LEU A 71 -6.50 -2.02 -0.11
C LEU A 71 -7.89 -2.43 -0.61
N ALA A 72 -8.82 -1.48 -0.76
CA ALA A 72 -10.16 -1.74 -1.27
C ALA A 72 -10.15 -2.19 -2.75
N GLU A 73 -9.29 -1.60 -3.60
CA GLU A 73 -9.10 -2.06 -4.99
C GLU A 73 -8.62 -3.52 -5.04
N ILE A 74 -7.65 -3.89 -4.18
CA ILE A 74 -7.12 -5.25 -4.11
C ILE A 74 -8.20 -6.24 -3.65
N GLU A 75 -8.93 -5.92 -2.58
CA GLU A 75 -10.04 -6.76 -2.11
C GLU A 75 -11.09 -6.97 -3.20
N HIS A 76 -11.43 -5.91 -3.93
CA HIS A 76 -12.36 -5.99 -5.05
C HIS A 76 -11.84 -6.90 -6.17
N ALA A 77 -10.58 -6.75 -6.58
CA ALA A 77 -9.97 -7.58 -7.62
C ALA A 77 -9.96 -9.06 -7.23
N VAL A 78 -9.54 -9.38 -6.01
CA VAL A 78 -9.50 -10.76 -5.48
C VAL A 78 -10.90 -11.34 -5.34
N ALA A 79 -11.91 -10.54 -4.97
CA ALA A 79 -13.29 -11.00 -4.86
C ALA A 79 -13.94 -11.25 -6.22
N ALA A 80 -13.58 -10.45 -7.24
CA ALA A 80 -14.11 -10.59 -8.59
C ALA A 80 -13.55 -11.84 -9.31
N ASP A 81 -12.30 -12.19 -9.06
CA ASP A 81 -11.63 -13.36 -9.65
C ASP A 81 -10.75 -14.06 -8.59
N PRO A 82 -11.34 -14.98 -7.80
CA PRO A 82 -10.59 -15.72 -6.79
C PRO A 82 -9.52 -16.63 -7.40
N GLY A 83 -8.31 -16.59 -6.83
CA GLY A 83 -7.16 -17.36 -7.29
C GLY A 83 -6.15 -16.54 -8.12
N LEU A 84 -6.34 -15.23 -8.23
CA LEU A 84 -5.38 -14.36 -8.91
C LEU A 84 -3.99 -14.45 -8.28
N SER A 85 -2.96 -14.43 -9.11
CA SER A 85 -1.59 -14.20 -8.68
C SER A 85 -1.37 -12.73 -8.29
N THR A 86 -0.32 -12.43 -7.51
CA THR A 86 0.07 -11.05 -7.20
C THR A 86 0.29 -10.22 -8.46
N TRP A 87 0.85 -10.84 -9.51
CA TRP A 87 1.01 -10.18 -10.81
C TRP A 87 -0.35 -9.78 -11.39
N ALA A 88 -1.29 -10.72 -11.46
CA ALA A 88 -2.62 -10.48 -12.02
C ALA A 88 -3.42 -9.45 -11.19
N VAL A 89 -3.30 -9.51 -9.86
CA VAL A 89 -3.85 -8.45 -8.98
C VAL A 89 -3.22 -7.11 -9.33
N SER A 90 -1.87 -7.03 -9.46
CA SER A 90 -1.18 -5.77 -9.81
C SER A 90 -1.67 -5.21 -11.15
N GLU A 91 -1.92 -6.06 -12.14
CA GLU A 91 -2.44 -5.67 -13.46
C GLU A 91 -3.84 -5.06 -13.38
N ALA A 92 -4.68 -5.58 -12.47
CA ALA A 92 -6.05 -5.12 -12.27
C ALA A 92 -6.16 -3.77 -11.52
N LEU A 93 -5.07 -3.28 -10.88
CA LEU A 93 -5.09 -2.06 -10.08
C LEU A 93 -4.93 -0.79 -10.94
N THR A 94 -5.39 0.33 -10.38
CA THR A 94 -5.22 1.64 -10.99
C THR A 94 -3.82 2.21 -10.74
N TRP A 95 -3.04 2.40 -11.79
CA TRP A 95 -1.72 3.03 -11.74
C TRP A 95 -1.73 4.38 -12.42
N SER A 96 -0.97 5.34 -11.89
CA SER A 96 -0.95 6.73 -12.39
C SER A 96 -0.59 6.87 -13.88
N ARG A 97 0.21 5.93 -14.41
CA ARG A 97 0.59 5.88 -15.84
C ARG A 97 -0.09 4.75 -16.60
N GLY A 98 -0.96 3.99 -15.95
CA GLY A 98 -1.52 2.75 -16.47
C GLY A 98 -0.52 1.58 -16.44
N TRP A 99 -1.04 0.36 -16.35
CA TRP A 99 -0.21 -0.85 -16.28
C TRP A 99 0.67 -1.06 -17.51
N GLU A 100 0.12 -0.81 -18.69
CA GLU A 100 0.82 -0.98 -19.98
C GLU A 100 2.10 -0.11 -20.10
N GLN A 101 2.10 1.06 -19.45
CA GLN A 101 3.25 1.97 -19.44
C GLN A 101 4.19 1.72 -18.26
N THR A 102 3.76 0.95 -17.27
CA THR A 102 4.57 0.55 -16.12
C THR A 102 5.48 -0.61 -16.52
N ARG A 103 6.78 -0.39 -16.74
CA ARG A 103 7.71 -1.38 -17.28
C ARG A 103 9.00 -1.46 -16.46
N GLY A 104 9.74 -2.57 -16.64
CA GLY A 104 11.06 -2.77 -16.00
C GLY A 104 11.00 -2.66 -14.48
N GLY A 105 11.91 -1.90 -13.89
CA GLY A 105 11.99 -1.71 -12.44
C GLY A 105 10.71 -1.13 -11.82
N ALA A 106 10.01 -0.23 -12.54
CA ALA A 106 8.73 0.32 -12.07
C ALA A 106 7.66 -0.76 -11.93
N ARG A 107 7.62 -1.74 -12.84
CA ARG A 107 6.70 -2.88 -12.74
C ARG A 107 7.06 -3.80 -11.58
N GLN A 108 8.33 -4.06 -11.35
CA GLN A 108 8.78 -4.82 -10.19
C GLN A 108 8.40 -4.12 -8.89
N SER A 109 8.56 -2.80 -8.81
CA SER A 109 8.11 -2.00 -7.65
C SER A 109 6.60 -2.09 -7.46
N ALA A 110 5.80 -2.01 -8.53
CA ALA A 110 4.35 -2.14 -8.45
C ALA A 110 3.91 -3.52 -7.91
N VAL A 111 4.53 -4.60 -8.38
CA VAL A 111 4.26 -5.97 -7.88
C VAL A 111 4.69 -6.13 -6.43
N SER A 112 5.86 -5.60 -6.06
CA SER A 112 6.36 -5.61 -4.67
C SER A 112 5.44 -4.82 -3.72
N GLU A 113 4.90 -3.69 -4.16
CA GLU A 113 3.92 -2.90 -3.41
C GLU A 113 2.59 -3.66 -3.27
N THR A 114 2.10 -4.29 -4.34
CA THR A 114 0.90 -5.11 -4.30
C THR A 114 1.05 -6.28 -3.33
N TRP A 115 2.20 -6.96 -3.33
CA TRP A 115 2.49 -8.02 -2.36
C TRP A 115 2.43 -7.52 -0.92
N ALA A 116 3.04 -6.38 -0.60
CA ALA A 116 2.98 -5.78 0.73
C ALA A 116 1.54 -5.50 1.19
N HIS A 117 0.68 -5.02 0.28
CA HIS A 117 -0.74 -4.78 0.57
C HIS A 117 -1.52 -6.08 0.77
N LEU A 118 -1.27 -7.12 -0.04
CA LEU A 118 -1.88 -8.45 0.09
C LEU A 118 -1.52 -9.11 1.43
N VAL A 119 -0.25 -9.07 1.83
CA VAL A 119 0.21 -9.57 3.14
C VAL A 119 -0.47 -8.82 4.29
N HIS A 120 -0.61 -7.50 4.18
CA HIS A 120 -1.33 -6.68 5.14
C HIS A 120 -2.80 -7.09 5.28
N LEU A 121 -3.49 -7.34 4.16
CA LEU A 121 -4.86 -7.85 4.13
C LEU A 121 -4.96 -9.27 4.69
N GLN A 122 -4.00 -10.13 4.38
CA GLN A 122 -3.94 -11.50 4.91
C GLN A 122 -3.83 -11.49 6.44
N GLY A 123 -2.98 -10.65 7.02
CA GLY A 123 -2.87 -10.48 8.47
C GLY A 123 -4.18 -10.05 9.14
N ARG A 124 -5.10 -9.45 8.38
CA ARG A 124 -6.45 -9.05 8.79
C ARG A 124 -7.54 -10.04 8.38
N GLN A 125 -7.17 -11.17 7.82
CA GLN A 125 -8.10 -12.19 7.32
C GLN A 125 -9.08 -11.66 6.24
N ARG A 126 -8.67 -10.63 5.49
CA ARG A 126 -9.47 -10.06 4.39
C ARG A 126 -9.22 -10.81 3.08
N VAL A 127 -8.01 -11.28 2.87
CA VAL A 127 -7.65 -12.21 1.79
C VAL A 127 -6.87 -13.39 2.37
N ILE A 128 -6.80 -14.48 1.64
CA ILE A 128 -6.05 -15.68 2.00
C ILE A 128 -5.18 -16.07 0.81
N ASN A 129 -3.91 -16.36 1.08
CA ASN A 129 -3.10 -17.15 0.16
C ASN A 129 -3.35 -18.61 0.50
N ASP A 130 -3.92 -19.38 -0.42
CA ASP A 130 -4.38 -20.75 -0.16
C ASP A 130 -3.24 -21.78 -0.06
N GLY A 131 -2.00 -21.36 -0.27
CA GLY A 131 -0.80 -22.19 -0.13
C GLY A 131 -0.65 -23.32 -1.17
N ARG A 132 -1.63 -23.51 -2.07
CA ARG A 132 -1.58 -24.51 -3.16
C ARG A 132 -0.61 -24.07 -4.26
N ASP A 133 -0.65 -22.78 -4.54
CA ASP A 133 0.36 -22.10 -5.33
C ASP A 133 0.84 -20.92 -4.48
N ARG A 134 2.14 -20.74 -4.29
CA ARG A 134 2.71 -19.71 -3.39
C ARG A 134 2.27 -18.29 -3.71
N ASP A 135 1.53 -18.11 -4.80
CA ASP A 135 1.04 -16.82 -5.29
C ASP A 135 -0.40 -16.94 -5.83
N SER A 136 -1.34 -17.43 -5.00
CA SER A 136 -2.76 -17.51 -5.33
C SER A 136 -3.60 -16.92 -4.19
N TRP A 137 -4.40 -15.90 -4.50
CA TRP A 137 -5.13 -15.10 -3.52
C TRP A 137 -6.64 -15.28 -3.66
N THR A 138 -7.31 -15.53 -2.55
CA THR A 138 -8.77 -15.69 -2.46
C THR A 138 -9.35 -14.80 -1.38
N PRO A 139 -10.67 -14.49 -1.43
CA PRO A 139 -11.32 -13.72 -0.37
C PRO A 139 -11.19 -14.42 0.99
N GLY A 140 -10.91 -13.64 2.02
CA GLY A 140 -10.89 -14.11 3.40
C GLY A 140 -12.28 -14.18 4.04
N PRO A 141 -12.42 -14.82 5.20
CA PRO A 141 -13.71 -15.01 5.88
C PRO A 141 -14.39 -13.71 6.33
N ARG A 142 -13.69 -12.58 6.34
CA ARG A 142 -14.23 -11.26 6.70
C ARG A 142 -14.62 -10.39 5.51
N CYS A 143 -14.58 -10.94 4.29
CA CYS A 143 -14.99 -10.21 3.08
C CYS A 143 -16.52 -10.20 2.89
N SER A 144 -17.29 -10.86 3.75
CA SER A 144 -18.75 -11.04 3.60
C SER A 144 -19.57 -10.27 4.62
N ALA A 145 -19.22 -8.99 4.88
CA ALA A 145 -20.14 -8.07 5.55
C ALA A 145 -19.89 -6.66 4.99
N ALA A 146 -20.73 -6.26 4.06
CA ALA A 146 -20.97 -4.86 3.83
C ALA A 146 -21.63 -4.28 5.10
N ASP A 147 -20.96 -3.33 5.73
CA ASP A 147 -21.56 -2.31 6.57
C ASP A 147 -21.35 -0.96 5.90
#